data_440fe1dbfc0d1dc0abba0184aae4b2af
#
_entry.id   440fe1dbfc0d1dc0abba0184aae4b2af
#
_cell.length_a   1.000
_cell.length_b   1.000
_cell.length_c   1.000
_cell.angle_alpha   90.00
_cell.angle_beta   90.00
_cell.angle_gamma   90.00
#
_symmetry.space_group_name_H-M   'P 1'
#
loop_
_entity.id
_entity.type
_entity.pdbx_description
1 polymer ?
#
loop_
_entity_poly.entity_id
_entity_poly.type
_entity_poly.pdbx_seq_one_letter_code
_entity_poly.pdbx_strand_id
1 'polypeptide(L)'
;FLNERFRLVFFLSCIPACVGVILLVFLIRERGTEESTEPALRFTWRGLDPDFKVFLLISIIFALGNSSDAFLILRAQNLGLSTVLVILAYVLFNVTYAVFSMPAGVVSDKIGPRKVLLTGFVLFSAVYFLYGMAGTSLYLWFLFPFYGVYMALTEGVGKAYISTLCSPDKAGTVFGLYQTTIGLCTFFASLIAGFLWTYIGPRATFFFGSAAALVSALLFLVMGNRRSRACR
;
A
#
# COMPACT_ATOMS: atom_id res chain seq x y z
N PHE A 1 31.88 12.92 -3.64
CA PHE A 1 31.80 13.14 -2.18
C PHE A 1 30.82 12.20 -1.47
N LEU A 2 29.81 11.64 -2.14
CA LEU A 2 28.78 10.77 -1.54
C LEU A 2 29.17 9.28 -1.48
N ASN A 3 30.10 8.83 -2.32
CA ASN A 3 30.35 7.39 -2.51
C ASN A 3 31.05 6.69 -1.34
N GLU A 4 31.75 7.42 -0.48
CA GLU A 4 32.48 6.85 0.66
C GLU A 4 31.77 6.97 2.02
N ARG A 5 30.63 7.70 2.07
CA ARG A 5 29.96 8.00 3.34
C ARG A 5 28.62 7.29 3.55
N PHE A 6 28.24 6.33 2.70
CA PHE A 6 27.00 5.57 2.90
C PHE A 6 26.94 4.90 4.28
N ARG A 7 28.05 4.37 4.78
CA ARG A 7 28.13 3.78 6.13
C ARG A 7 27.76 4.80 7.21
N LEU A 8 28.24 6.04 7.08
CA LEU A 8 27.97 7.11 8.04
C LEU A 8 26.50 7.52 8.02
N VAL A 9 25.86 7.55 6.84
CA VAL A 9 24.43 7.82 6.70
C VAL A 9 23.61 6.72 7.38
N PHE A 10 23.97 5.44 7.20
CA PHE A 10 23.31 4.32 7.88
C PHE A 10 23.48 4.39 9.40
N PHE A 11 24.65 4.72 9.92
CA PHE A 11 24.85 4.90 11.36
C PHE A 11 24.06 6.09 11.91
N LEU A 12 24.02 7.21 11.19
CA LEU A 12 23.23 8.38 11.60
C LEU A 12 21.73 8.09 11.60
N SER A 13 21.22 7.30 10.67
CA SER A 13 19.79 6.92 10.63
C SER A 13 19.39 6.00 11.79
N CYS A 14 20.34 5.29 12.41
CA CYS A 14 20.10 4.48 13.59
C CYS A 14 19.73 5.35 14.82
N ILE A 15 20.24 6.58 14.91
CA ILE A 15 20.00 7.47 16.06
C ILE A 15 18.49 7.79 16.21
N PRO A 16 17.79 8.35 15.19
CA PRO A 16 16.36 8.63 15.32
C PRO A 16 15.53 7.37 15.52
N ALA A 17 15.95 6.22 14.96
CA ALA A 17 15.27 4.95 15.17
C ALA A 17 15.38 4.50 16.63
N CYS A 18 16.57 4.55 17.23
CA CYS A 18 16.77 4.23 18.64
C CYS A 18 16.00 5.20 19.56
N VAL A 19 16.02 6.49 19.26
CA VAL A 19 15.23 7.49 20.01
C VAL A 19 13.76 7.17 19.94
N GLY A 20 13.22 6.83 18.76
CA GLY A 20 11.82 6.43 18.59
C GLY A 20 11.45 5.21 19.46
N VAL A 21 12.28 4.17 19.47
CA VAL A 21 12.06 2.97 20.31
C VAL A 21 12.14 3.32 21.80
N ILE A 22 13.10 4.12 22.21
CA ILE A 22 13.26 4.57 23.61
C ILE A 22 12.02 5.36 24.05
N LEU A 23 11.55 6.32 23.26
CA LEU A 23 10.35 7.09 23.55
C LEU A 23 9.12 6.17 23.66
N LEU A 24 9.01 5.18 22.78
CA LEU A 24 7.92 4.22 22.78
C LEU A 24 7.91 3.39 24.08
N VAL A 25 9.06 2.88 24.52
CA VAL A 25 9.21 2.10 25.74
C VAL A 25 8.94 2.93 27.01
N PHE A 26 9.39 4.19 27.04
CA PHE A 26 9.29 5.02 28.25
C PHE A 26 8.00 5.85 28.34
N LEU A 27 7.40 6.27 27.20
CA LEU A 27 6.20 7.12 27.22
C LEU A 27 4.90 6.33 27.06
N ILE A 28 4.90 5.18 26.40
CA ILE A 28 3.69 4.38 26.28
C ILE A 28 3.55 3.52 27.53
N ARG A 29 2.75 3.99 28.48
CA ARG A 29 2.18 3.12 29.52
C ARG A 29 1.08 2.30 28.86
N GLU A 30 1.25 1.00 28.81
CA GLU A 30 0.12 0.10 28.55
C GLU A 30 -0.96 0.42 29.60
N ARG A 31 -2.09 0.94 29.15
CA ARG A 31 -3.29 0.86 29.97
C ARG A 31 -3.54 -0.62 30.15
N GLY A 32 -3.35 -1.11 31.41
CA GLY A 32 -3.63 -2.49 31.74
C GLY A 32 -4.99 -2.85 31.19
N THR A 33 -5.00 -3.57 30.09
CA THR A 33 -6.16 -4.33 29.69
C THR A 33 -6.31 -5.32 30.83
N GLU A 34 -7.43 -5.24 31.59
CA GLU A 34 -7.80 -6.32 32.49
C GLU A 34 -7.52 -7.60 31.75
N GLU A 35 -6.71 -8.48 32.35
CA GLU A 35 -6.45 -9.80 31.78
C GLU A 35 -7.80 -10.41 31.48
N SER A 36 -8.23 -10.28 30.25
CA SER A 36 -9.34 -11.08 29.77
C SER A 36 -8.84 -12.52 29.82
N THR A 37 -9.26 -13.22 30.84
CA THR A 37 -9.11 -14.66 31.06
C THR A 37 -9.82 -15.45 29.95
N GLU A 38 -10.17 -14.81 28.87
CA GLU A 38 -10.68 -15.44 27.66
C GLU A 38 -9.54 -16.22 27.00
N PRO A 39 -9.71 -17.55 26.78
CA PRO A 39 -8.72 -18.36 26.10
C PRO A 39 -8.40 -17.72 24.77
N ALA A 40 -7.10 -17.54 24.48
CA ALA A 40 -6.59 -16.97 23.27
C ALA A 40 -7.47 -17.39 22.08
N LEU A 41 -8.19 -16.40 21.49
CA LEU A 41 -9.19 -16.65 20.45
C LEU A 41 -8.54 -17.55 19.38
N ARG A 42 -8.90 -18.83 19.37
CA ARG A 42 -8.40 -19.77 18.36
C ARG A 42 -8.80 -19.21 17.02
N PHE A 43 -7.80 -18.74 16.28
CA PHE A 43 -8.02 -18.24 14.93
C PHE A 43 -8.77 -19.30 14.13
N THR A 44 -10.03 -19.03 13.82
CA THR A 44 -10.85 -19.91 13.00
C THR A 44 -11.26 -19.14 11.75
N TRP A 45 -10.75 -19.54 10.59
CA TRP A 45 -11.10 -18.97 9.30
C TRP A 45 -12.64 -18.89 9.08
N ARG A 46 -13.38 -19.85 9.64
CA ARG A 46 -14.85 -19.85 9.56
C ARG A 46 -15.52 -18.73 10.34
N GLY A 47 -14.89 -18.19 11.38
CA GLY A 47 -15.41 -17.12 12.21
C GLY A 47 -15.16 -15.70 11.67
N LEU A 48 -14.54 -15.55 10.51
CA LEU A 48 -14.31 -14.27 9.85
C LEU A 48 -15.52 -13.88 9.01
N ASP A 49 -15.82 -12.58 8.97
CA ASP A 49 -16.87 -12.01 8.14
C ASP A 49 -16.67 -12.37 6.66
N PRO A 50 -17.69 -12.82 5.94
CA PRO A 50 -17.60 -13.13 4.51
C PRO A 50 -17.10 -11.94 3.68
N ASP A 51 -17.51 -10.72 4.02
CA ASP A 51 -17.09 -9.52 3.30
C ASP A 51 -15.59 -9.22 3.52
N PHE A 52 -15.08 -9.49 4.72
CA PHE A 52 -13.64 -9.41 4.98
C PHE A 52 -12.85 -10.43 4.13
N LYS A 53 -13.34 -11.66 4.01
CA LYS A 53 -12.69 -12.69 3.16
C LYS A 53 -12.62 -12.26 1.69
N VAL A 54 -13.71 -11.70 1.17
CA VAL A 54 -13.73 -11.20 -0.21
C VAL A 54 -12.81 -9.99 -0.37
N PHE A 55 -12.80 -9.07 0.60
CA PHE A 55 -11.89 -7.93 0.58
C PHE A 55 -10.42 -8.38 0.66
N LEU A 56 -10.11 -9.36 1.50
CA LEU A 56 -8.77 -9.93 1.61
C LEU A 56 -8.31 -10.53 0.27
N LEU A 57 -9.18 -11.28 -0.41
CA LEU A 57 -8.88 -11.85 -1.73
C LEU A 57 -8.59 -10.76 -2.76
N ILE A 58 -9.40 -9.70 -2.80
CA ILE A 58 -9.18 -8.56 -3.68
C ILE A 58 -7.85 -7.88 -3.37
N SER A 59 -7.55 -7.71 -2.07
CA SER A 59 -6.30 -7.10 -1.61
C SER A 59 -5.07 -7.97 -1.94
N ILE A 60 -5.20 -9.29 -1.93
CA ILE A 60 -4.16 -10.23 -2.39
C ILE A 60 -3.84 -9.99 -3.88
N ILE A 61 -4.87 -9.95 -4.73
CA ILE A 61 -4.68 -9.72 -6.18
C ILE A 61 -4.02 -8.36 -6.41
N PHE A 62 -4.48 -7.32 -5.69
CA PHE A 62 -3.89 -5.99 -5.75
C PHE A 62 -2.43 -6.00 -5.30
N ALA A 63 -2.12 -6.62 -4.16
CA ALA A 63 -0.79 -6.67 -3.59
C ALA A 63 0.20 -7.43 -4.49
N LEU A 64 -0.24 -8.48 -5.19
CA LEU A 64 0.59 -9.19 -6.17
C LEU A 64 0.97 -8.31 -7.37
N GLY A 65 0.15 -7.31 -7.71
CA GLY A 65 0.47 -6.31 -8.72
C GLY A 65 1.26 -5.11 -8.19
N ASN A 66 1.21 -4.88 -6.89
CA ASN A 66 1.88 -3.76 -6.22
C ASN A 66 3.28 -4.17 -5.75
N SER A 67 4.23 -4.14 -6.67
CA SER A 67 5.64 -4.42 -6.38
C SER A 67 6.29 -3.30 -5.58
N SER A 68 7.49 -3.56 -5.05
CA SER A 68 8.28 -2.57 -4.31
C SER A 68 8.48 -1.26 -5.09
N ASP A 69 8.42 -0.12 -4.39
CA ASP A 69 8.72 1.21 -4.93
C ASP A 69 10.12 1.30 -5.57
N ALA A 70 11.01 0.35 -5.28
CA ALA A 70 12.30 0.24 -5.93
C ALA A 70 12.19 0.15 -7.45
N PHE A 71 11.12 -0.47 -7.99
CA PHE A 71 10.90 -0.55 -9.44
C PHE A 71 10.54 0.80 -10.07
N LEU A 72 9.91 1.72 -9.33
CA LEU A 72 9.68 3.09 -9.76
C LEU A 72 11.02 3.83 -9.90
N ILE A 73 11.91 3.66 -8.91
CA ILE A 73 13.27 4.22 -8.91
C ILE A 73 14.08 3.65 -10.08
N LEU A 74 14.06 2.33 -10.26
CA LEU A 74 14.73 1.67 -11.38
C LEU A 74 14.20 2.14 -12.73
N ARG A 75 12.88 2.35 -12.84
CA ARG A 75 12.28 2.87 -14.07
C ARG A 75 12.74 4.29 -14.37
N ALA A 76 12.82 5.12 -13.34
CA ALA A 76 13.30 6.48 -13.48
C ALA A 76 14.76 6.53 -13.98
N GLN A 77 15.64 5.69 -13.43
CA GLN A 77 17.01 5.54 -13.91
C GLN A 77 17.06 4.98 -15.34
N ASN A 78 16.23 3.98 -15.66
CA ASN A 78 16.14 3.39 -16.99
C ASN A 78 15.71 4.41 -18.07
N LEU A 79 14.92 5.42 -17.69
CA LEU A 79 14.49 6.53 -18.56
C LEU A 79 15.49 7.71 -18.56
N GLY A 80 16.68 7.55 -17.95
CA GLY A 80 17.79 8.50 -18.03
C GLY A 80 17.80 9.58 -16.95
N LEU A 81 16.99 9.47 -15.87
CA LEU A 81 17.12 10.37 -14.74
C LEU A 81 18.41 10.07 -13.95
N SER A 82 19.16 11.14 -13.61
CA SER A 82 20.29 11.03 -12.71
C SER A 82 19.82 10.64 -11.29
N THR A 83 20.67 10.04 -10.50
CA THR A 83 20.36 9.61 -9.13
C THR A 83 19.76 10.74 -8.27
N VAL A 84 20.28 11.96 -8.42
CA VAL A 84 19.78 13.14 -7.69
C VAL A 84 18.35 13.45 -8.10
N LEU A 85 18.04 13.44 -9.39
CA LEU A 85 16.68 13.71 -9.91
C LEU A 85 15.70 12.61 -9.52
N VAL A 86 16.14 11.37 -9.47
CA VAL A 86 15.33 10.24 -8.97
C VAL A 86 14.97 10.45 -7.49
N ILE A 87 15.94 10.86 -6.66
CA ILE A 87 15.69 11.17 -5.25
C ILE A 87 14.69 12.33 -5.12
N LEU A 88 14.85 13.39 -5.91
CA LEU A 88 13.91 14.52 -5.89
C LEU A 88 12.49 14.09 -6.31
N ALA A 89 12.35 13.27 -7.33
CA ALA A 89 11.06 12.73 -7.75
C ALA A 89 10.43 11.86 -6.66
N TYR A 90 11.23 11.06 -5.96
CA TYR A 90 10.77 10.25 -4.84
C TYR A 90 10.40 11.10 -3.60
N VAL A 91 11.11 12.20 -3.35
CA VAL A 91 10.72 13.20 -2.34
C VAL A 91 9.39 13.83 -2.71
N LEU A 92 9.19 14.22 -3.97
CA LEU A 92 7.95 14.79 -4.47
C LEU A 92 6.76 13.83 -4.28
N PHE A 93 6.95 12.54 -4.54
CA PHE A 93 5.98 11.48 -4.21
C PHE A 93 5.60 11.50 -2.74
N ASN A 94 6.60 11.47 -1.83
CA ASN A 94 6.35 11.44 -0.38
C ASN A 94 5.67 12.73 0.12
N VAL A 95 6.04 13.90 -0.39
CA VAL A 95 5.38 15.17 -0.06
C VAL A 95 3.91 15.13 -0.50
N THR A 96 3.65 14.68 -1.72
CA THR A 96 2.27 14.55 -2.21
C THR A 96 1.47 13.57 -1.37
N TYR A 97 2.03 12.42 -1.04
CA TYR A 97 1.41 11.44 -0.14
C TYR A 97 1.07 12.06 1.21
N ALA A 98 2.00 12.77 1.86
CA ALA A 98 1.78 13.39 3.15
C ALA A 98 0.68 14.47 3.10
N VAL A 99 0.71 15.35 2.08
CA VAL A 99 -0.28 16.44 1.89
C VAL A 99 -1.68 15.88 1.66
N PHE A 100 -1.81 14.83 0.84
CA PHE A 100 -3.12 14.26 0.48
C PHE A 100 -3.65 13.22 1.48
N SER A 101 -2.84 12.70 2.41
CA SER A 101 -3.28 11.68 3.38
C SER A 101 -4.42 12.17 4.28
N MET A 102 -4.33 13.38 4.83
CA MET A 102 -5.39 13.94 5.66
C MET A 102 -6.67 14.26 4.84
N PRO A 103 -6.62 14.95 3.69
CA PRO A 103 -7.78 15.11 2.82
C PRO A 103 -8.44 13.81 2.42
N ALA A 104 -7.66 12.77 2.07
CA ALA A 104 -8.18 11.46 1.72
C ALA A 104 -8.97 10.82 2.88
N GLY A 105 -8.48 10.94 4.11
CA GLY A 105 -9.20 10.52 5.31
C GLY A 105 -10.53 11.24 5.47
N VAL A 106 -10.53 12.56 5.41
CA VAL A 106 -11.76 13.39 5.53
C VAL A 106 -12.78 13.05 4.42
N VAL A 107 -12.32 12.85 3.20
CA VAL A 107 -13.19 12.42 2.09
C VAL A 107 -13.74 11.01 2.36
N SER A 108 -12.90 10.11 2.87
CA SER A 108 -13.30 8.76 3.25
C SER A 108 -14.41 8.75 4.30
N ASP A 109 -14.34 9.64 5.30
CA ASP A 109 -15.37 9.76 6.34
C ASP A 109 -16.70 10.27 5.76
N LYS A 110 -16.65 11.15 4.75
CA LYS A 110 -17.85 11.75 4.13
C LYS A 110 -18.55 10.83 3.13
N ILE A 111 -17.81 10.18 2.24
CA ILE A 111 -18.39 9.41 1.12
C ILE A 111 -18.27 7.89 1.32
N GLY A 112 -17.61 7.46 2.39
CA GLY A 112 -17.34 6.08 2.77
C GLY A 112 -16.00 5.56 2.23
N PRO A 113 -15.27 4.78 3.05
CA PRO A 113 -13.91 4.30 2.74
C PRO A 113 -13.86 3.44 1.48
N ARG A 114 -14.93 2.72 1.19
CA ARG A 114 -15.03 1.86 0.03
C ARG A 114 -14.88 2.60 -1.31
N LYS A 115 -15.55 3.75 -1.46
CA LYS A 115 -15.49 4.55 -2.70
C LYS A 115 -14.09 5.13 -2.90
N VAL A 116 -13.47 5.59 -1.82
CA VAL A 116 -12.11 6.16 -1.85
C VAL A 116 -11.08 5.09 -2.21
N LEU A 117 -11.17 3.89 -1.63
CA LEU A 117 -10.32 2.75 -1.99
C LEU A 117 -10.46 2.35 -3.46
N LEU A 118 -11.70 2.28 -3.96
CA LEU A 118 -11.95 1.98 -5.36
C LEU A 118 -11.27 3.00 -6.28
N THR A 119 -11.40 4.30 -5.95
CA THR A 119 -10.70 5.37 -6.69
C THR A 119 -9.19 5.19 -6.62
N GLY A 120 -8.65 4.80 -5.45
CA GLY A 120 -7.23 4.49 -5.28
C GLY A 120 -6.76 3.34 -6.19
N PHE A 121 -7.50 2.24 -6.28
CA PHE A 121 -7.17 1.10 -7.14
C PHE A 121 -7.19 1.46 -8.62
N VAL A 122 -8.20 2.24 -9.05
CA VAL A 122 -8.29 2.74 -10.44
C VAL A 122 -7.13 3.70 -10.75
N LEU A 123 -6.82 4.61 -9.83
CA LEU A 123 -5.72 5.55 -9.99
C LEU A 123 -4.37 4.83 -10.08
N PHE A 124 -4.12 3.83 -9.20
CA PHE A 124 -2.92 3.00 -9.29
C PHE A 124 -2.80 2.31 -10.64
N SER A 125 -3.90 1.68 -11.11
CA SER A 125 -3.91 1.01 -12.41
C SER A 125 -3.55 1.97 -13.53
N ALA A 126 -4.13 3.17 -13.55
CA ALA A 126 -3.82 4.21 -14.55
C ALA A 126 -2.36 4.68 -14.47
N VAL A 127 -1.87 4.96 -13.26
CA VAL A 127 -0.48 5.40 -13.04
C VAL A 127 0.51 4.34 -13.49
N TYR A 128 0.31 3.08 -13.10
CA TYR A 128 1.18 1.98 -13.52
C TYR A 128 1.13 1.74 -15.03
N PHE A 129 -0.04 1.83 -15.64
CA PHE A 129 -0.16 1.76 -17.09
C PHE A 129 0.68 2.86 -17.77
N LEU A 130 0.60 4.10 -17.27
CA LEU A 130 1.37 5.21 -17.79
C LEU A 130 2.88 5.07 -17.53
N TYR A 131 3.32 4.48 -16.40
CA TYR A 131 4.73 4.12 -16.19
C TYR A 131 5.23 3.11 -17.22
N GLY A 132 4.39 2.14 -17.61
CA GLY A 132 4.70 1.20 -18.69
C GLY A 132 4.84 1.88 -20.05
N MET A 133 3.97 2.84 -20.33
CA MET A 133 3.96 3.61 -21.60
C MET A 133 5.04 4.69 -21.66
N ALA A 134 5.53 5.18 -20.51
CA ALA A 134 6.48 6.29 -20.45
C ALA A 134 7.71 6.02 -21.31
N GLY A 135 7.93 6.87 -22.31
CA GLY A 135 9.08 6.85 -23.22
C GLY A 135 10.17 7.86 -22.84
N THR A 136 9.85 8.87 -22.04
CA THR A 136 10.78 9.91 -21.61
C THR A 136 10.67 10.16 -20.11
N SER A 137 11.74 10.65 -19.51
CA SER A 137 11.80 10.97 -18.08
C SER A 137 10.87 12.11 -17.66
N LEU A 138 10.43 12.96 -18.58
CA LEU A 138 9.54 14.08 -18.27
C LEU A 138 8.21 13.62 -17.68
N TYR A 139 7.64 12.51 -18.18
CA TYR A 139 6.39 11.96 -17.64
C TYR A 139 6.48 11.58 -16.16
N LEU A 140 7.66 11.21 -15.67
CA LEU A 140 7.86 10.76 -14.31
C LEU A 140 7.59 11.86 -13.27
N TRP A 141 7.87 13.13 -13.61
CA TRP A 141 7.60 14.27 -12.75
C TRP A 141 6.12 14.46 -12.42
N PHE A 142 5.25 13.95 -13.29
CA PHE A 142 3.80 13.90 -13.04
C PHE A 142 3.39 12.58 -12.40
N LEU A 143 3.99 11.47 -12.80
CA LEU A 143 3.58 10.15 -12.34
C LEU A 143 3.93 9.89 -10.87
N PHE A 144 5.07 10.41 -10.37
CA PHE A 144 5.41 10.31 -8.96
C PHE A 144 4.40 11.00 -8.03
N PRO A 145 3.96 12.25 -8.27
CA PRO A 145 2.88 12.86 -7.50
C PRO A 145 1.57 12.08 -7.55
N PHE A 146 1.13 11.61 -8.73
CA PHE A 146 -0.09 10.82 -8.83
C PHE A 146 0.01 9.48 -8.08
N TYR A 147 1.19 8.88 -8.05
CA TYR A 147 1.45 7.72 -7.20
C TYR A 147 1.33 8.07 -5.71
N GLY A 148 1.78 9.25 -5.30
CA GLY A 148 1.58 9.77 -3.94
C GLY A 148 0.10 9.95 -3.57
N VAL A 149 -0.71 10.46 -4.50
CA VAL A 149 -2.17 10.56 -4.30
C VAL A 149 -2.79 9.16 -4.14
N TYR A 150 -2.40 8.20 -4.98
CA TYR A 150 -2.87 6.81 -4.83
C TYR A 150 -2.56 6.25 -3.43
N MET A 151 -1.33 6.41 -2.94
CA MET A 151 -0.94 5.95 -1.60
C MET A 151 -1.80 6.60 -0.52
N ALA A 152 -2.07 7.90 -0.62
CA ALA A 152 -2.96 8.62 0.29
C ALA A 152 -4.39 8.06 0.31
N LEU A 153 -4.91 7.66 -0.86
CA LEU A 153 -6.26 7.11 -1.00
C LEU A 153 -6.38 5.64 -0.51
N THR A 154 -5.25 4.94 -0.31
CA THR A 154 -5.29 3.49 -0.03
C THR A 154 -4.74 3.11 1.34
N GLU A 155 -3.60 3.66 1.77
CA GLU A 155 -2.90 3.23 2.99
C GLU A 155 -3.74 3.37 4.27
N GLY A 156 -4.15 4.58 4.60
CA GLY A 156 -4.97 4.85 5.79
C GLY A 156 -6.41 4.37 5.63
N VAL A 157 -6.99 4.64 4.46
CA VAL A 157 -8.38 4.31 4.14
C VAL A 157 -8.62 2.79 4.12
N GLY A 158 -7.63 1.99 3.70
CA GLY A 158 -7.69 0.54 3.74
C GLY A 158 -7.85 0.02 5.17
N LYS A 159 -7.11 0.57 6.11
CA LYS A 159 -7.22 0.23 7.54
C LYS A 159 -8.60 0.64 8.09
N ALA A 160 -9.07 1.84 7.76
CA ALA A 160 -10.41 2.29 8.13
C ALA A 160 -11.52 1.39 7.53
N TYR A 161 -11.35 0.91 6.30
CA TYR A 161 -12.31 -0.02 5.71
C TYR A 161 -12.33 -1.38 6.43
N ILE A 162 -11.18 -1.93 6.79
CA ILE A 162 -11.08 -3.19 7.56
C ILE A 162 -11.80 -3.06 8.90
N SER A 163 -11.66 -1.93 9.61
CA SER A 163 -12.35 -1.73 10.89
C SER A 163 -13.87 -1.74 10.78
N THR A 164 -14.43 -1.45 9.59
CA THR A 164 -15.88 -1.57 9.33
C THR A 164 -16.34 -3.00 9.04
N LEU A 165 -15.40 -3.93 8.83
CA LEU A 165 -15.66 -5.34 8.49
C LEU A 165 -15.41 -6.30 9.64
N CYS A 166 -14.97 -5.82 10.79
CA CYS A 166 -14.70 -6.65 11.97
C CYS A 166 -15.30 -6.03 13.23
N SER A 167 -15.65 -6.88 14.18
CA SER A 167 -16.00 -6.44 15.54
C SER A 167 -14.75 -5.99 16.31
N PRO A 168 -14.86 -5.05 17.27
CA PRO A 168 -13.73 -4.54 18.04
C PRO A 168 -12.89 -5.63 18.70
N ASP A 169 -13.53 -6.67 19.22
CA ASP A 169 -12.92 -7.80 19.93
C ASP A 169 -11.98 -8.62 19.01
N LYS A 170 -12.21 -8.63 17.70
CA LYS A 170 -11.44 -9.39 16.69
C LYS A 170 -10.49 -8.50 15.87
N ALA A 171 -10.52 -7.19 16.09
CA ALA A 171 -9.78 -6.23 15.28
C ALA A 171 -8.28 -6.57 15.19
N GLY A 172 -7.63 -6.84 16.32
CA GLY A 172 -6.20 -7.19 16.34
C GLY A 172 -5.87 -8.41 15.48
N THR A 173 -6.67 -9.48 15.58
CA THR A 173 -6.48 -10.71 14.79
C THR A 173 -6.70 -10.45 13.28
N VAL A 174 -7.75 -9.69 12.94
CA VAL A 174 -8.10 -9.37 11.55
C VAL A 174 -7.03 -8.49 10.90
N PHE A 175 -6.55 -7.45 11.62
CA PHE A 175 -5.45 -6.62 11.15
C PHE A 175 -4.14 -7.40 11.01
N GLY A 176 -3.80 -8.24 11.99
CA GLY A 176 -2.62 -9.10 11.95
C GLY A 176 -2.65 -10.04 10.75
N LEU A 177 -3.78 -10.72 10.51
CA LEU A 177 -3.96 -11.58 9.35
C LEU A 177 -3.81 -10.80 8.04
N TYR A 178 -4.46 -9.65 7.94
CA TYR A 178 -4.37 -8.80 6.75
C TYR A 178 -2.92 -8.39 6.46
N GLN A 179 -2.23 -7.81 7.45
CA GLN A 179 -0.86 -7.33 7.27
C GLN A 179 0.12 -8.45 6.93
N THR A 180 0.00 -9.62 7.59
CA THR A 180 0.84 -10.78 7.28
C THR A 180 0.60 -11.27 5.86
N THR A 181 -0.67 -11.37 5.44
CA THR A 181 -1.02 -11.80 4.09
C THR A 181 -0.50 -10.82 3.04
N ILE A 182 -0.71 -9.51 3.23
CA ILE A 182 -0.24 -8.49 2.29
C ILE A 182 1.29 -8.46 2.25
N GLY A 183 1.98 -8.59 3.39
CA GLY A 183 3.45 -8.65 3.43
C GLY A 183 4.01 -9.82 2.63
N LEU A 184 3.41 -11.02 2.76
CA LEU A 184 3.78 -12.17 1.93
C LEU A 184 3.51 -11.92 0.44
N CYS A 185 2.36 -11.35 0.10
CA CYS A 185 2.01 -11.03 -1.29
C CYS A 185 2.99 -10.01 -1.89
N THR A 186 3.39 -8.99 -1.14
CA THR A 186 4.36 -7.98 -1.59
C THR A 186 5.74 -8.58 -1.85
N PHE A 187 6.15 -9.58 -1.05
CA PHE A 187 7.37 -10.33 -1.32
C PHE A 187 7.28 -11.05 -2.68
N PHE A 188 6.22 -11.82 -2.92
CA PHE A 188 6.02 -12.51 -4.21
C PHE A 188 5.83 -11.53 -5.37
N ALA A 189 5.14 -10.40 -5.14
CA ALA A 189 4.99 -9.35 -6.13
C ALA A 189 6.35 -8.81 -6.61
N SER A 190 7.28 -8.60 -5.68
CA SER A 190 8.63 -8.13 -6.00
C SER A 190 9.45 -9.18 -6.76
N LEU A 191 9.28 -10.47 -6.46
CA LEU A 191 9.89 -11.57 -7.23
C LEU A 191 9.34 -11.61 -8.66
N ILE A 192 8.01 -11.57 -8.82
CA ILE A 192 7.34 -11.54 -10.13
C ILE A 192 7.80 -10.31 -10.92
N ALA A 193 7.82 -9.15 -10.29
CA ALA A 193 8.25 -7.90 -10.91
C ALA A 193 9.71 -7.97 -11.37
N GLY A 194 10.62 -8.52 -10.56
CA GLY A 194 12.03 -8.73 -10.91
C GLY A 194 12.19 -9.70 -12.07
N PHE A 195 11.43 -10.80 -12.08
CA PHE A 195 11.41 -11.75 -13.19
C PHE A 195 10.94 -11.08 -14.50
N LEU A 196 9.79 -10.39 -14.46
CA LEU A 196 9.25 -9.68 -15.61
C LEU A 196 10.22 -8.61 -16.13
N TRP A 197 10.85 -7.88 -15.21
CA TRP A 197 11.84 -6.86 -15.55
C TRP A 197 13.04 -7.42 -16.31
N THR A 198 13.56 -8.55 -15.83
CA THR A 198 14.80 -9.14 -16.35
C THR A 198 14.57 -9.89 -17.65
N TYR A 199 13.49 -10.67 -17.77
CA TYR A 199 13.27 -11.58 -18.90
C TYR A 199 12.38 -11.00 -20.00
N ILE A 200 11.49 -10.07 -19.70
CA ILE A 200 10.56 -9.49 -20.67
C ILE A 200 10.88 -8.01 -20.89
N GLY A 201 11.21 -7.30 -19.83
CA GLY A 201 11.61 -5.91 -19.86
C GLY A 201 10.88 -5.02 -18.87
N PRO A 202 11.40 -3.80 -18.63
CA PRO A 202 10.89 -2.88 -17.60
C PRO A 202 9.40 -2.56 -17.72
N ARG A 203 8.88 -2.44 -18.95
CA ARG A 203 7.46 -2.11 -19.20
C ARG A 203 6.49 -3.20 -18.71
N ALA A 204 6.90 -4.48 -18.82
CA ALA A 204 6.05 -5.62 -18.48
C ALA A 204 5.67 -5.63 -17.00
N THR A 205 6.59 -5.24 -16.12
CA THR A 205 6.33 -5.12 -14.67
C THR A 205 5.19 -4.16 -14.38
N PHE A 206 5.16 -3.01 -15.04
CA PHE A 206 4.13 -2.00 -14.82
C PHE A 206 2.80 -2.38 -15.45
N PHE A 207 2.80 -3.01 -16.63
CA PHE A 207 1.55 -3.51 -17.24
C PHE A 207 0.92 -4.62 -16.42
N PHE A 208 1.74 -5.53 -15.86
CA PHE A 208 1.25 -6.56 -14.94
C PHE A 208 0.62 -5.95 -13.69
N GLY A 209 1.29 -5.00 -13.03
CA GLY A 209 0.75 -4.30 -11.86
C GLY A 209 -0.54 -3.54 -12.17
N SER A 210 -0.59 -2.85 -13.32
CA SER A 210 -1.79 -2.17 -13.79
C SER A 210 -2.95 -3.14 -14.01
N ALA A 211 -2.73 -4.27 -14.67
CA ALA A 211 -3.75 -5.29 -14.92
C ALA A 211 -4.27 -5.89 -13.61
N ALA A 212 -3.40 -6.24 -12.66
CA ALA A 212 -3.79 -6.78 -11.37
C ALA A 212 -4.64 -5.78 -10.57
N ALA A 213 -4.26 -4.50 -10.58
CA ALA A 213 -5.02 -3.44 -9.92
C ALA A 213 -6.39 -3.21 -10.58
N LEU A 214 -6.47 -3.26 -11.91
CA LEU A 214 -7.74 -3.14 -12.64
C LEU A 214 -8.68 -4.29 -12.31
N VAL A 215 -8.18 -5.52 -12.28
CA VAL A 215 -8.96 -6.70 -11.87
C VAL A 215 -9.45 -6.53 -10.43
N SER A 216 -8.60 -6.06 -9.51
CA SER A 216 -8.99 -5.79 -8.12
C SER A 216 -10.08 -4.72 -8.03
N ALA A 217 -9.97 -3.63 -8.81
CA ALA A 217 -10.98 -2.58 -8.85
C ALA A 217 -12.33 -3.10 -9.38
N LEU A 218 -12.33 -3.90 -10.44
CA LEU A 218 -13.53 -4.50 -11.00
C LEU A 218 -14.20 -5.47 -10.01
N LEU A 219 -13.43 -6.35 -9.37
CA LEU A 219 -13.95 -7.26 -8.34
C LEU A 219 -14.54 -6.48 -7.15
N PHE A 220 -13.88 -5.40 -6.74
CA PHE A 220 -14.35 -4.56 -5.64
C PHE A 220 -15.63 -3.81 -5.99
N LEU A 221 -15.80 -3.41 -7.25
CA LEU A 221 -17.06 -2.85 -7.79
C LEU A 221 -18.20 -3.86 -7.71
N VAL A 222 -17.98 -5.08 -8.22
CA VAL A 222 -19.01 -6.15 -8.24
C VAL A 222 -19.45 -6.55 -6.84
N MET A 223 -18.51 -6.65 -5.88
CA MET A 223 -18.82 -6.94 -4.48
C MET A 223 -19.85 -5.95 -3.91
N GLY A 224 -19.78 -4.67 -4.26
CA GLY A 224 -20.70 -3.68 -3.74
C GLY A 224 -22.09 -3.68 -4.34
N ASN A 225 -22.19 -4.06 -5.59
CA ASN A 225 -23.50 -4.18 -6.22
C ASN A 225 -24.33 -5.32 -5.61
N ARG A 226 -23.67 -6.35 -5.07
CA ARG A 226 -24.34 -7.45 -4.36
C ARG A 226 -24.96 -6.99 -3.03
N ARG A 227 -24.26 -6.16 -2.24
CA ARG A 227 -24.79 -5.60 -0.99
C ARG A 227 -26.01 -4.69 -1.22
N SER A 228 -25.95 -3.83 -2.22
CA SER A 228 -27.07 -2.93 -2.57
C SER A 228 -28.33 -3.69 -3.00
N ARG A 229 -28.21 -4.90 -3.53
CA ARG A 229 -29.35 -5.76 -3.91
C ARG A 229 -29.88 -6.60 -2.75
N ALA A 230 -29.06 -6.92 -1.76
CA ALA A 230 -29.48 -7.71 -0.59
C ALA A 230 -30.20 -6.86 0.48
N CYS A 231 -30.07 -5.52 0.42
CA CYS A 231 -30.76 -4.57 1.30
C CYS A 231 -31.99 -3.92 0.67
N ARG A 232 -32.43 -4.36 -0.51
CA ARG A 232 -33.76 -4.05 -1.13
C ARG A 232 -34.64 -5.28 -1.09
#